data_834f4cc64353fdcc8ef9e87b844aebd4
#
_entry.id   834f4cc64353fdcc8ef9e87b844aebd4
#
_cell.length_a   1.000
_cell.length_b   1.000
_cell.length_c   1.000
_cell.angle_alpha   90.00
_cell.angle_beta   90.00
_cell.angle_gamma   90.00
#
_symmetry.space_group_name_H-M   'P 1'
#
loop_
_entity.id
_entity.type
_entity.pdbx_description
1 polymer ?
#
loop_
_entity_poly.entity_id
_entity_poly.type
_entity_poly.pdbx_seq_one_letter_code
_entity_poly.pdbx_strand_id
1 'polypeptide(L)'
;IRDRSVSRGLGDVYKRQALLQTVASYDAKDATSMKRDDYDFMSALKEDVSDLKIGIPNSCFGEGLDPQVKESILKAADVLKARGAEVEYFDLDLIDYAIPAHYVIASAEASSNLERFDGVKYGFRAKEYEGLHDMYKKSRSEGFGPEVKRRIMLGSFVLSSGYYDAYYLKALRTKALIKKEFDRAFEKYDMILSPAAPSTAPRLGDSLSDPLQMYLGDIYTVSVNLAGLPGITVPCGMDDKGLPIGMPVSYTHLRA
;
A
#
# COMPACT_ATOMS: atom_id res chain seq x y z
N ILE A 1 -19.99 6.84 -25.73
CA ILE A 1 -20.19 5.45 -26.23
C ILE A 1 -19.21 4.57 -25.43
N ARG A 2 -19.73 3.81 -24.45
CA ARG A 2 -18.93 2.88 -23.63
C ARG A 2 -18.87 1.56 -24.37
N ASP A 3 -17.75 1.28 -25.00
CA ASP A 3 -17.48 -0.05 -25.52
C ASP A 3 -17.13 -1.01 -24.37
N ARG A 4 -17.93 -2.05 -24.18
CA ARG A 4 -17.88 -3.01 -23.07
C ARG A 4 -17.09 -4.28 -23.39
N SER A 5 -16.09 -4.23 -24.27
CA SER A 5 -15.34 -5.44 -24.63
C SER A 5 -14.31 -5.82 -23.56
N VAL A 6 -14.18 -7.12 -23.30
CA VAL A 6 -13.22 -7.76 -22.37
C VAL A 6 -11.76 -7.39 -22.70
N SER A 7 -11.47 -6.94 -23.92
CA SER A 7 -10.16 -6.46 -24.35
C SER A 7 -9.66 -5.19 -23.63
N ARG A 8 -10.52 -4.50 -22.85
CA ARG A 8 -10.13 -3.29 -22.11
C ARG A 8 -9.21 -3.57 -20.93
N GLY A 9 -9.29 -4.73 -20.30
CA GLY A 9 -8.40 -5.09 -19.20
C GLY A 9 -6.94 -5.18 -19.63
N LEU A 10 -6.68 -5.82 -20.76
CA LEU A 10 -5.34 -5.94 -21.35
C LEU A 10 -4.79 -4.57 -21.79
N GLY A 11 -5.64 -3.72 -22.40
CA GLY A 11 -5.25 -2.36 -22.77
C GLY A 11 -4.86 -1.48 -21.59
N ASP A 12 -5.46 -1.67 -20.42
CA ASP A 12 -5.11 -0.92 -19.22
C ASP A 12 -3.80 -1.40 -18.58
N VAL A 13 -3.50 -2.69 -18.61
CA VAL A 13 -2.21 -3.24 -18.16
C VAL A 13 -1.08 -2.76 -19.07
N TYR A 14 -1.25 -2.85 -20.39
CA TYR A 14 -0.29 -2.34 -21.38
C TYR A 14 -0.01 -0.85 -21.17
N LYS A 15 -1.04 -0.02 -20.97
CA LYS A 15 -0.88 1.42 -20.71
C LYS A 15 -0.12 1.70 -19.42
N ARG A 16 -0.35 0.92 -18.37
CA ARG A 16 0.38 1.05 -17.09
C ARG A 16 1.85 0.71 -17.25
N GLN A 17 2.18 -0.34 -17.99
CA GLN A 17 3.56 -0.71 -18.25
C GLN A 17 4.26 0.29 -19.17
N ALA A 18 3.60 0.81 -20.19
CA ALA A 18 4.13 1.89 -21.01
C ALA A 18 4.39 3.16 -20.19
N LEU A 19 3.49 3.48 -19.25
CA LEU A 19 3.72 4.58 -18.32
C LEU A 19 4.88 4.28 -17.37
N LEU A 20 4.94 3.07 -16.80
CA LEU A 20 6.04 2.65 -15.93
C LEU A 20 7.37 2.70 -16.67
N GLN A 21 7.44 2.23 -17.91
CA GLN A 21 8.63 2.31 -18.78
C GLN A 21 9.12 3.76 -18.92
N THR A 22 8.18 4.70 -19.00
CA THR A 22 8.50 6.13 -19.15
C THR A 22 8.98 6.77 -17.87
N VAL A 23 8.35 6.44 -16.72
CA VAL A 23 8.64 7.09 -15.42
C VAL A 23 9.75 6.42 -14.63
N ALA A 24 10.05 5.14 -14.88
CA ALA A 24 11.08 4.37 -14.18
C ALA A 24 12.48 4.65 -14.74
N SER A 25 12.84 5.92 -14.89
CA SER A 25 14.14 6.35 -15.38
C SER A 25 14.93 7.08 -14.30
N TYR A 26 16.25 7.13 -14.47
CA TYR A 26 17.10 7.91 -13.58
C TYR A 26 16.86 9.42 -13.75
N ASP A 27 16.56 10.10 -12.65
CA ASP A 27 16.49 11.55 -12.59
C ASP A 27 17.69 12.11 -11.82
N ALA A 28 18.58 12.83 -12.53
CA ALA A 28 19.75 13.47 -11.93
C ALA A 28 19.42 14.59 -10.94
N LYS A 29 18.17 15.11 -10.94
CA LYS A 29 17.69 16.14 -10.03
C LYS A 29 17.11 15.58 -8.74
N ASP A 30 16.83 14.28 -8.71
CA ASP A 30 16.37 13.57 -7.52
C ASP A 30 17.52 12.77 -6.90
N ALA A 31 17.98 13.22 -5.72
CA ALA A 31 19.07 12.57 -5.00
C ALA A 31 18.73 11.14 -4.54
N THR A 32 17.46 10.74 -4.54
CA THR A 32 17.00 9.39 -4.19
C THR A 32 16.88 8.48 -5.42
N SER A 33 16.94 9.03 -6.63
CA SER A 33 16.89 8.28 -7.87
C SER A 33 18.13 7.41 -8.04
N MET A 34 17.92 6.12 -8.26
CA MET A 34 19.01 5.15 -8.43
C MET A 34 19.34 4.98 -9.92
N LYS A 35 20.63 4.97 -10.26
CA LYS A 35 21.07 4.54 -11.57
C LYS A 35 20.85 3.04 -11.68
N ARG A 36 20.07 2.63 -12.64
CA ARG A 36 19.79 1.23 -12.96
C ARG A 36 20.01 1.03 -14.45
N ASP A 37 20.32 -0.21 -14.80
CA ASP A 37 20.30 -0.63 -16.20
C ASP A 37 18.88 -0.52 -16.74
N ASP A 38 18.75 -0.28 -18.03
CA ASP A 38 17.46 -0.09 -18.68
C ASP A 38 16.57 -1.31 -18.49
N TYR A 39 15.44 -1.12 -17.80
CA TYR A 39 14.40 -2.12 -17.69
C TYR A 39 13.48 -2.04 -18.90
N ASP A 40 13.25 -3.18 -19.52
CA ASP A 40 12.23 -3.32 -20.53
C ASP A 40 10.97 -3.96 -19.95
N PHE A 41 10.10 -3.12 -19.38
CA PHE A 41 8.83 -3.57 -18.81
C PHE A 41 7.83 -4.03 -19.87
N MET A 42 8.04 -3.66 -21.13
CA MET A 42 7.13 -4.00 -22.22
C MET A 42 7.39 -5.41 -22.75
N SER A 43 8.65 -5.84 -22.85
CA SER A 43 9.01 -7.19 -23.30
C SER A 43 8.65 -8.26 -22.28
N ALA A 44 8.45 -7.87 -21.01
CA ALA A 44 8.07 -8.79 -19.94
C ALA A 44 6.58 -9.18 -19.95
N LEU A 45 5.75 -8.54 -20.78
CA LEU A 45 4.36 -8.94 -20.98
C LEU A 45 4.31 -10.28 -21.72
N LYS A 46 4.16 -11.34 -20.96
CA LYS A 46 3.96 -12.69 -21.48
C LYS A 46 2.49 -13.07 -21.36
N GLU A 47 1.95 -13.73 -22.37
CA GLU A 47 0.59 -14.29 -22.34
C GLU A 47 0.53 -15.63 -21.59
N ASP A 48 1.65 -16.35 -21.54
CA ASP A 48 1.78 -17.63 -20.87
C ASP A 48 2.09 -17.45 -19.38
N VAL A 49 1.30 -18.11 -18.54
CA VAL A 49 1.41 -18.10 -17.08
C VAL A 49 1.60 -19.51 -16.51
N SER A 50 1.85 -20.51 -17.36
CA SER A 50 1.91 -21.93 -16.96
C SER A 50 3.07 -22.23 -15.99
N ASP A 51 4.15 -21.44 -16.02
CA ASP A 51 5.30 -21.59 -15.16
C ASP A 51 5.15 -20.86 -13.81
N LEU A 52 4.04 -20.12 -13.61
CA LEU A 52 3.87 -19.30 -12.42
C LEU A 52 3.26 -20.06 -11.25
N LYS A 53 3.90 -19.94 -10.09
CA LYS A 53 3.38 -20.39 -8.80
C LYS A 53 2.81 -19.21 -8.02
N ILE A 54 1.52 -19.26 -7.74
CA ILE A 54 0.75 -18.18 -7.14
C ILE A 54 0.29 -18.58 -5.76
N GLY A 55 0.65 -17.82 -4.75
CA GLY A 55 0.19 -17.99 -3.37
C GLY A 55 -1.01 -17.08 -3.06
N ILE A 56 -2.01 -17.63 -2.36
CA ILE A 56 -3.16 -16.88 -1.85
C ILE A 56 -3.19 -17.01 -0.33
N PRO A 57 -2.97 -15.92 0.44
CA PRO A 57 -3.02 -16.00 1.90
C PRO A 57 -4.44 -16.22 2.41
N ASN A 58 -4.70 -17.32 3.14
CA ASN A 58 -6.00 -17.62 3.76
C ASN A 58 -6.45 -16.49 4.68
N SER A 59 -5.53 -15.91 5.44
CA SER A 59 -5.77 -14.81 6.39
C SER A 59 -6.37 -13.55 5.74
N CYS A 60 -6.21 -13.37 4.42
CA CYS A 60 -6.82 -12.25 3.70
C CYS A 60 -8.30 -12.47 3.36
N PHE A 61 -8.87 -13.67 3.60
CA PHE A 61 -10.23 -14.05 3.22
C PHE A 61 -11.15 -14.34 4.40
N GLY A 62 -10.80 -13.77 5.59
CA GLY A 62 -11.55 -13.89 6.83
C GLY A 62 -12.80 -13.00 6.92
N GLU A 63 -13.25 -12.78 8.17
CA GLU A 63 -14.38 -11.89 8.48
C GLU A 63 -14.07 -10.44 8.08
N GLY A 64 -15.11 -9.71 7.61
CA GLY A 64 -15.00 -8.31 7.20
C GLY A 64 -14.68 -8.08 5.73
N LEU A 65 -14.34 -9.12 4.96
CA LEU A 65 -14.20 -9.03 3.51
C LEU A 65 -15.58 -9.13 2.84
N ASP A 66 -15.91 -8.15 1.99
CA ASP A 66 -17.13 -8.15 1.19
C ASP A 66 -17.21 -9.42 0.33
N PRO A 67 -18.33 -10.16 0.34
CA PRO A 67 -18.49 -11.38 -0.43
C PRO A 67 -18.26 -11.21 -1.93
N GLN A 68 -18.64 -10.07 -2.53
CA GLN A 68 -18.44 -9.78 -3.95
C GLN A 68 -16.95 -9.57 -4.29
N VAL A 69 -16.21 -8.93 -3.36
CA VAL A 69 -14.76 -8.79 -3.48
C VAL A 69 -14.09 -10.17 -3.43
N LYS A 70 -14.45 -10.98 -2.43
CA LYS A 70 -13.96 -12.35 -2.29
C LYS A 70 -14.21 -13.17 -3.55
N GLU A 71 -15.45 -13.20 -4.03
CA GLU A 71 -15.84 -13.96 -5.22
C GLU A 71 -15.07 -13.52 -6.47
N SER A 72 -14.90 -12.22 -6.67
CA SER A 72 -14.18 -11.68 -7.84
C SER A 72 -12.71 -12.07 -7.86
N ILE A 73 -12.05 -12.08 -6.70
CA ILE A 73 -10.64 -12.48 -6.60
C ILE A 73 -10.49 -13.99 -6.81
N LEU A 74 -11.37 -14.80 -6.23
CA LEU A 74 -11.35 -16.24 -6.42
C LEU A 74 -11.61 -16.62 -7.88
N LYS A 75 -12.54 -15.94 -8.56
CA LYS A 75 -12.75 -16.11 -10.02
C LYS A 75 -11.51 -15.74 -10.83
N ALA A 76 -10.81 -14.68 -10.45
CA ALA A 76 -9.55 -14.31 -11.12
C ALA A 76 -8.46 -15.37 -10.91
N ALA A 77 -8.36 -15.95 -9.72
CA ALA A 77 -7.46 -17.05 -9.41
C ALA A 77 -7.80 -18.30 -10.24
N ASP A 78 -9.10 -18.63 -10.38
CA ASP A 78 -9.55 -19.74 -11.23
C ASP A 78 -9.20 -19.54 -12.71
N VAL A 79 -9.29 -18.31 -13.21
CA VAL A 79 -8.86 -17.97 -14.58
C VAL A 79 -7.37 -18.21 -14.77
N LEU A 80 -6.53 -17.81 -13.81
CA LEU A 80 -5.08 -18.05 -13.86
C LEU A 80 -4.77 -19.55 -13.83
N LYS A 81 -5.45 -20.30 -12.97
CA LYS A 81 -5.34 -21.75 -12.88
C LYS A 81 -5.76 -22.43 -14.18
N ALA A 82 -6.85 -21.99 -14.80
CA ALA A 82 -7.31 -22.50 -16.10
C ALA A 82 -6.33 -22.21 -17.24
N ARG A 83 -5.48 -21.18 -17.09
CA ARG A 83 -4.38 -20.86 -18.02
C ARG A 83 -3.07 -21.58 -17.72
N GLY A 84 -3.04 -22.47 -16.71
CA GLY A 84 -1.91 -23.32 -16.40
C GLY A 84 -1.09 -22.90 -15.17
N ALA A 85 -1.38 -21.75 -14.54
CA ALA A 85 -0.69 -21.36 -13.32
C ALA A 85 -0.99 -22.32 -12.16
N GLU A 86 0.02 -22.60 -11.33
CA GLU A 86 -0.14 -23.33 -10.08
C GLU A 86 -0.63 -22.37 -9.00
N VAL A 87 -1.85 -22.58 -8.47
CA VAL A 87 -2.44 -21.70 -7.46
C VAL A 87 -2.64 -22.47 -6.16
N GLU A 88 -2.02 -22.02 -5.09
CA GLU A 88 -2.08 -22.62 -3.76
C GLU A 88 -2.49 -21.61 -2.69
N TYR A 89 -3.08 -22.12 -1.61
CA TYR A 89 -3.40 -21.34 -0.42
C TYR A 89 -2.34 -21.58 0.65
N PHE A 90 -2.03 -20.51 1.42
CA PHE A 90 -1.07 -20.57 2.52
C PHE A 90 -1.46 -19.59 3.64
N ASP A 91 -0.79 -19.65 4.77
CA ASP A 91 -1.09 -18.80 5.92
C ASP A 91 0.01 -17.75 6.14
N LEU A 92 -0.41 -16.53 6.50
CA LEU A 92 0.42 -15.45 7.03
C LEU A 92 -0.07 -15.13 8.44
N ASP A 93 0.61 -15.68 9.44
CA ASP A 93 0.14 -15.65 10.84
C ASP A 93 0.22 -14.27 11.49
N LEU A 94 1.09 -13.40 10.99
CA LEU A 94 1.36 -12.08 11.58
C LEU A 94 0.65 -10.92 10.87
N ILE A 95 -0.21 -11.19 9.90
CA ILE A 95 -0.86 -10.12 9.12
C ILE A 95 -1.74 -9.22 9.98
N ASP A 96 -2.34 -9.74 11.04
CA ASP A 96 -3.19 -8.98 11.97
C ASP A 96 -2.43 -7.91 12.75
N TYR A 97 -1.11 -8.08 12.88
CA TYR A 97 -0.24 -7.10 13.52
C TYR A 97 0.27 -6.02 12.55
N ALA A 98 -0.04 -6.13 11.25
CA ALA A 98 0.46 -5.20 10.25
C ALA A 98 -0.08 -3.78 10.47
N ILE A 99 -1.39 -3.62 10.67
CA ILE A 99 -2.03 -2.31 10.89
C ILE A 99 -1.44 -1.60 12.12
N PRO A 100 -1.46 -2.18 13.34
CA PRO A 100 -0.89 -1.49 14.50
C PRO A 100 0.61 -1.18 14.34
N ALA A 101 1.41 -2.09 13.79
CA ALA A 101 2.82 -1.84 13.55
C ALA A 101 3.05 -0.69 12.56
N HIS A 102 2.28 -0.66 11.48
CA HIS A 102 2.36 0.40 10.47
C HIS A 102 2.06 1.77 11.08
N TYR A 103 0.94 1.91 11.80
CA TYR A 103 0.56 3.22 12.32
C TYR A 103 1.50 3.75 13.39
N VAL A 104 2.09 2.88 14.20
CA VAL A 104 3.17 3.28 15.14
C VAL A 104 4.38 3.80 14.37
N ILE A 105 4.87 3.06 13.38
CA ILE A 105 6.06 3.43 12.59
C ILE A 105 5.77 4.69 11.77
N ALA A 106 4.67 4.73 11.04
CA ALA A 106 4.31 5.86 10.19
C ALA A 106 4.09 7.16 10.99
N SER A 107 3.48 7.07 12.17
CA SER A 107 3.31 8.22 13.06
C SER A 107 4.65 8.71 13.61
N ALA A 108 5.55 7.81 14.00
CA ALA A 108 6.90 8.14 14.46
C ALA A 108 7.69 8.86 13.36
N GLU A 109 7.67 8.33 12.13
CA GLU A 109 8.34 8.95 10.99
C GLU A 109 7.70 10.29 10.60
N ALA A 110 6.36 10.39 10.60
CA ALA A 110 5.66 11.64 10.33
C ALA A 110 6.03 12.73 11.35
N SER A 111 6.07 12.40 12.65
CA SER A 111 6.47 13.33 13.69
C SER A 111 7.88 13.87 13.46
N SER A 112 8.84 13.00 13.18
CA SER A 112 10.24 13.35 12.94
C SER A 112 10.44 14.11 11.63
N ASN A 113 9.82 13.68 10.53
CA ASN A 113 9.98 14.29 9.22
C ASN A 113 9.30 15.66 9.11
N LEU A 114 8.16 15.84 9.77
CA LEU A 114 7.40 17.09 9.70
C LEU A 114 7.85 18.15 10.70
N GLU A 115 8.80 17.86 11.59
CA GLU A 115 9.38 18.87 12.50
C GLU A 115 10.02 20.04 11.76
N ARG A 116 10.61 19.78 10.58
CA ARG A 116 11.28 20.77 9.74
C ARG A 116 10.35 21.80 9.09
N PHE A 117 9.06 21.56 9.08
CA PHE A 117 8.06 22.48 8.51
C PHE A 117 7.65 23.52 9.55
N ASP A 118 8.50 24.50 9.75
CA ASP A 118 8.41 25.53 10.79
C ASP A 118 7.89 26.89 10.28
N GLY A 119 7.70 27.02 8.96
CA GLY A 119 7.31 28.27 8.32
C GLY A 119 8.47 29.24 8.09
N VAL A 120 9.72 28.85 8.39
CA VAL A 120 10.94 29.68 8.12
C VAL A 120 11.59 29.23 6.83
N LYS A 121 12.08 27.99 6.77
CA LYS A 121 12.71 27.42 5.57
C LYS A 121 11.74 26.68 4.68
N TYR A 122 10.74 25.99 5.28
CA TYR A 122 9.84 25.09 4.59
C TYR A 122 8.40 25.30 5.02
N GLY A 123 7.50 24.99 4.10
CA GLY A 123 6.08 24.87 4.34
C GLY A 123 5.36 26.21 4.46
N PHE A 124 4.15 26.12 4.96
CA PHE A 124 3.26 27.25 5.17
C PHE A 124 3.76 28.15 6.30
N ARG A 125 3.67 29.47 6.12
CA ARG A 125 3.88 30.47 7.16
C ARG A 125 2.58 31.22 7.40
N ALA A 126 2.19 31.33 8.67
CA ALA A 126 1.07 32.17 9.07
C ALA A 126 1.30 33.63 8.66
N LYS A 127 0.24 34.31 8.23
CA LYS A 127 0.33 35.70 7.77
C LYS A 127 0.44 36.72 8.92
N GLU A 128 -0.22 36.41 10.04
CA GLU A 128 -0.32 37.28 11.21
C GLU A 128 0.23 36.56 12.45
N TYR A 129 1.24 37.10 13.07
CA TYR A 129 1.86 36.54 14.28
C TYR A 129 2.61 37.62 15.08
N GLU A 130 2.73 37.39 16.40
CA GLU A 130 3.46 38.24 17.33
C GLU A 130 4.75 37.53 17.80
N GLY A 131 5.86 37.85 17.16
CA GLY A 131 7.16 37.27 17.47
C GLY A 131 7.35 35.82 16.98
N LEU A 132 8.55 35.29 17.18
CA LEU A 132 8.98 34.00 16.59
C LEU A 132 8.21 32.82 17.11
N HIS A 133 7.93 32.75 18.40
CA HIS A 133 7.23 31.63 19.01
C HIS A 133 5.76 31.50 18.50
N ASP A 134 5.07 32.64 18.41
CA ASP A 134 3.70 32.66 17.87
C ASP A 134 3.67 32.33 16.37
N MET A 135 4.68 32.76 15.62
CA MET A 135 4.86 32.38 14.23
C MET A 135 4.94 30.87 14.06
N TYR A 136 5.78 30.16 14.81
CA TYR A 136 5.89 28.71 14.77
C TYR A 136 4.56 28.04 15.13
N LYS A 137 3.94 28.48 16.22
CA LYS A 137 2.70 27.91 16.70
C LYS A 137 1.56 28.06 15.69
N LYS A 138 1.37 29.24 15.14
CA LYS A 138 0.34 29.51 14.13
C LYS A 138 0.62 28.81 12.81
N SER A 139 1.85 28.87 12.31
CA SER A 139 2.24 28.23 11.06
C SER A 139 1.97 26.71 11.09
N ARG A 140 2.32 26.04 12.18
CA ARG A 140 2.06 24.61 12.33
C ARG A 140 0.58 24.32 12.60
N SER A 141 -0.11 25.19 13.33
CA SER A 141 -1.53 25.03 13.64
C SER A 141 -2.41 25.20 12.41
N GLU A 142 -2.12 26.15 11.55
CA GLU A 142 -2.89 26.46 10.34
C GLU A 142 -2.45 25.59 9.15
N GLY A 143 -1.15 25.28 9.04
CA GLY A 143 -0.56 24.58 7.91
C GLY A 143 -0.81 23.07 7.91
N PHE A 144 -1.06 22.46 9.07
CA PHE A 144 -1.34 21.02 9.17
C PHE A 144 -2.82 20.73 9.40
N GLY A 145 -3.36 19.82 8.61
CA GLY A 145 -4.71 19.31 8.79
C GLY A 145 -4.85 18.44 10.07
N PRO A 146 -6.10 18.13 10.49
CA PRO A 146 -6.35 17.40 11.74
C PRO A 146 -5.68 16.03 11.81
N GLU A 147 -5.68 15.25 10.73
CA GLU A 147 -5.06 13.93 10.69
C GLU A 147 -3.53 14.01 10.80
N VAL A 148 -2.91 14.96 10.14
CA VAL A 148 -1.44 15.16 10.24
C VAL A 148 -1.06 15.53 11.67
N LYS A 149 -1.82 16.42 12.33
CA LYS A 149 -1.61 16.78 13.73
C LYS A 149 -1.74 15.57 14.65
N ARG A 150 -2.73 14.71 14.43
CA ARG A 150 -2.92 13.47 15.19
C ARG A 150 -1.70 12.56 15.06
N ARG A 151 -1.19 12.35 13.84
CA ARG A 151 0.01 11.54 13.60
C ARG A 151 1.26 12.12 14.23
N ILE A 152 1.45 13.45 14.19
CA ILE A 152 2.57 14.12 14.87
C ILE A 152 2.49 13.89 16.38
N MET A 153 1.32 14.04 16.99
CA MET A 153 1.13 13.83 18.43
C MET A 153 1.39 12.38 18.83
N LEU A 154 0.82 11.40 18.09
CA LEU A 154 1.06 9.98 18.32
C LEU A 154 2.54 9.63 18.12
N GLY A 155 3.18 10.15 17.09
CA GLY A 155 4.59 9.94 16.82
C GLY A 155 5.49 10.47 17.94
N SER A 156 5.22 11.66 18.43
CA SER A 156 5.95 12.25 19.57
C SER A 156 5.79 11.39 20.83
N PHE A 157 4.59 10.83 21.05
CA PHE A 157 4.33 9.94 22.17
C PHE A 157 5.12 8.63 22.06
N VAL A 158 5.05 7.92 20.93
CA VAL A 158 5.72 6.62 20.75
C VAL A 158 7.25 6.73 20.69
N LEU A 159 7.78 7.92 20.35
CA LEU A 159 9.22 8.20 20.36
C LEU A 159 9.74 8.72 21.71
N SER A 160 8.86 8.99 22.67
CA SER A 160 9.30 9.47 23.99
C SER A 160 10.01 8.38 24.79
N SER A 161 10.93 8.78 25.68
CA SER A 161 11.85 7.87 26.39
C SER A 161 11.17 6.75 27.17
N GLY A 162 9.95 6.97 27.68
CA GLY A 162 9.21 5.93 28.41
C GLY A 162 8.46 4.94 27.55
N TYR A 163 8.29 5.20 26.25
CA TYR A 163 7.44 4.42 25.34
C TYR A 163 8.16 3.89 24.12
N TYR A 164 9.37 4.36 23.85
CA TYR A 164 10.16 4.00 22.68
C TYR A 164 10.32 2.49 22.51
N ASP A 165 10.77 1.80 23.55
CA ASP A 165 10.98 0.35 23.51
C ASP A 165 9.66 -0.42 23.43
N ALA A 166 8.65 0.03 24.17
CA ALA A 166 7.37 -0.66 24.27
C ALA A 166 6.53 -0.56 22.98
N TYR A 167 6.64 0.51 22.23
CA TYR A 167 5.85 0.75 21.02
C TYR A 167 6.71 0.76 19.76
N TYR A 168 7.66 1.68 19.62
CA TYR A 168 8.40 1.87 18.38
C TYR A 168 9.31 0.69 18.05
N LEU A 169 10.17 0.27 18.97
CA LEU A 169 11.03 -0.91 18.76
C LEU A 169 10.23 -2.19 18.59
N LYS A 170 9.14 -2.35 19.34
CA LYS A 170 8.24 -3.49 19.17
C LYS A 170 7.63 -3.52 17.77
N ALA A 171 7.16 -2.38 17.24
CA ALA A 171 6.63 -2.27 15.89
C ALA A 171 7.70 -2.58 14.82
N LEU A 172 8.94 -2.12 14.98
CA LEU A 172 10.04 -2.45 14.09
C LEU A 172 10.37 -3.96 14.08
N ARG A 173 10.35 -4.61 15.25
CA ARG A 173 10.53 -6.07 15.36
C ARG A 173 9.38 -6.81 14.67
N THR A 174 8.15 -6.37 14.86
CA THR A 174 6.97 -6.92 14.17
C THR A 174 7.09 -6.77 12.66
N LYS A 175 7.49 -5.59 12.16
CA LYS A 175 7.80 -5.37 10.74
C LYS A 175 8.81 -6.40 10.20
N ALA A 176 9.89 -6.65 10.96
CA ALA A 176 10.92 -7.60 10.56
C ALA A 176 10.40 -9.05 10.52
N LEU A 177 9.49 -9.42 11.41
CA LEU A 177 8.86 -10.74 11.42
C LEU A 177 7.88 -10.90 10.26
N ILE A 178 7.03 -9.89 9.99
CA ILE A 178 6.14 -9.88 8.82
C ILE A 178 6.96 -10.04 7.53
N LYS A 179 8.07 -9.29 7.40
CA LYS A 179 8.95 -9.45 6.24
C LYS A 179 9.44 -10.88 6.08
N LYS A 180 9.87 -11.53 7.17
CA LYS A 180 10.32 -12.94 7.12
C LYS A 180 9.24 -13.91 6.67
N GLU A 181 7.98 -13.69 7.01
CA GLU A 181 6.88 -14.52 6.51
C GLU A 181 6.73 -14.39 5.00
N PHE A 182 6.76 -13.17 4.47
CA PHE A 182 6.76 -12.96 3.02
C PHE A 182 7.99 -13.56 2.34
N ASP A 183 9.19 -13.37 2.92
CA ASP A 183 10.42 -13.95 2.37
C ASP A 183 10.30 -15.48 2.24
N ARG A 184 9.75 -16.17 3.25
CA ARG A 184 9.49 -17.63 3.20
C ARG A 184 8.42 -17.99 2.16
N ALA A 185 7.35 -17.20 2.05
CA ALA A 185 6.33 -17.45 1.04
C ALA A 185 6.93 -17.36 -0.38
N PHE A 186 7.81 -16.40 -0.61
CA PHE A 186 8.48 -16.22 -1.89
C PHE A 186 9.63 -17.22 -2.17
N GLU A 187 10.02 -18.08 -1.22
CA GLU A 187 10.82 -19.27 -1.53
C GLU A 187 10.05 -20.27 -2.37
N LYS A 188 8.70 -20.24 -2.29
CA LYS A 188 7.80 -21.18 -2.96
C LYS A 188 7.00 -20.55 -4.10
N TYR A 189 6.56 -19.32 -3.93
CA TYR A 189 5.67 -18.63 -4.85
C TYR A 189 6.39 -17.53 -5.62
N ASP A 190 6.04 -17.36 -6.89
CA ASP A 190 6.54 -16.26 -7.71
C ASP A 190 5.78 -14.96 -7.43
N MET A 191 4.49 -15.08 -7.08
CA MET A 191 3.62 -13.96 -6.76
C MET A 191 2.57 -14.32 -5.71
N ILE A 192 2.07 -13.29 -5.02
CA ILE A 192 1.01 -13.41 -4.01
C ILE A 192 -0.17 -12.56 -4.45
N LEU A 193 -1.37 -13.15 -4.45
CA LEU A 193 -2.64 -12.49 -4.71
C LEU A 193 -3.39 -12.22 -3.39
N SER A 194 -3.94 -11.03 -3.25
CA SER A 194 -4.76 -10.66 -2.10
C SER A 194 -5.89 -9.69 -2.51
N PRO A 195 -6.86 -9.36 -1.65
CA PRO A 195 -7.77 -8.24 -1.85
C PRO A 195 -7.02 -6.89 -1.79
N ALA A 196 -7.46 -5.87 -2.55
CA ALA A 196 -6.93 -4.51 -2.44
C ALA A 196 -7.48 -3.79 -1.20
N ALA A 197 -8.76 -4.00 -0.94
CA ALA A 197 -9.49 -3.41 0.17
C ALA A 197 -10.61 -4.36 0.59
N PRO A 198 -11.14 -4.22 1.81
CA PRO A 198 -12.23 -5.07 2.29
C PRO A 198 -13.53 -4.92 1.49
N SER A 199 -13.73 -3.77 0.87
CA SER A 199 -14.94 -3.42 0.10
C SER A 199 -14.57 -2.60 -1.14
N THR A 200 -15.55 -2.34 -2.00
CA THR A 200 -15.43 -1.35 -3.08
C THR A 200 -15.40 0.08 -2.51
N ALA A 201 -15.14 1.07 -3.38
CA ALA A 201 -14.98 2.45 -2.95
C ALA A 201 -16.16 2.96 -2.11
N PRO A 202 -15.90 3.56 -0.93
CA PRO A 202 -16.93 4.16 -0.10
C PRO A 202 -17.51 5.42 -0.76
N ARG A 203 -18.65 5.91 -0.28
CA ARG A 203 -19.16 7.21 -0.70
C ARG A 203 -18.26 8.33 -0.20
N LEU A 204 -18.24 9.43 -0.94
CA LEU A 204 -17.49 10.61 -0.52
C LEU A 204 -18.00 11.11 0.85
N GLY A 205 -17.09 11.23 1.79
CA GLY A 205 -17.36 11.68 3.16
C GLY A 205 -17.57 10.58 4.19
N ASP A 206 -17.96 9.37 3.81
CA ASP A 206 -18.24 8.27 4.76
C ASP A 206 -17.00 7.89 5.59
N SER A 207 -15.82 7.88 4.98
CA SER A 207 -14.55 7.54 5.64
C SER A 207 -14.04 8.62 6.62
N LEU A 208 -14.60 9.83 6.59
CA LEU A 208 -14.20 10.92 7.49
C LEU A 208 -14.86 10.83 8.86
N SER A 209 -15.95 10.11 8.99
CA SER A 209 -16.73 9.98 10.23
C SER A 209 -16.16 8.97 11.21
N ASP A 210 -15.44 7.95 10.71
CA ASP A 210 -14.84 6.89 11.52
C ASP A 210 -13.38 6.60 11.08
N PRO A 211 -12.39 7.13 11.82
CA PRO A 211 -10.98 6.88 11.52
C PRO A 211 -10.59 5.40 11.56
N LEU A 212 -11.26 4.57 12.37
CA LEU A 212 -10.95 3.15 12.48
C LEU A 212 -11.34 2.40 11.22
N GLN A 213 -12.51 2.70 10.64
CA GLN A 213 -12.92 2.12 9.35
C GLN A 213 -11.98 2.53 8.22
N MET A 214 -11.53 3.78 8.22
CA MET A 214 -10.53 4.25 7.27
C MET A 214 -9.22 3.43 7.37
N TYR A 215 -8.74 3.16 8.59
CA TYR A 215 -7.53 2.39 8.80
C TYR A 215 -7.67 0.92 8.42
N LEU A 216 -8.82 0.32 8.66
CA LEU A 216 -9.10 -1.06 8.24
C LEU A 216 -9.16 -1.22 6.71
N GLY A 217 -9.42 -0.14 5.99
CA GLY A 217 -9.35 -0.13 4.52
C GLY A 217 -7.99 -0.55 3.95
N ASP A 218 -6.91 -0.33 4.71
CA ASP A 218 -5.54 -0.61 4.29
C ASP A 218 -5.01 -2.00 4.71
N ILE A 219 -5.84 -2.82 5.37
CA ILE A 219 -5.41 -4.06 6.05
C ILE A 219 -4.61 -5.01 5.15
N TYR A 220 -4.95 -5.11 3.88
CA TYR A 220 -4.30 -6.03 2.95
C TYR A 220 -3.05 -5.46 2.30
N THR A 221 -2.97 -4.14 2.12
CA THR A 221 -1.86 -3.48 1.42
C THR A 221 -0.72 -3.06 2.35
N VAL A 222 -1.02 -2.80 3.62
CA VAL A 222 -0.03 -2.38 4.63
C VAL A 222 1.04 -3.44 4.87
N SER A 223 0.69 -4.72 4.89
CA SER A 223 1.64 -5.81 5.10
C SER A 223 2.71 -5.87 4.02
N VAL A 224 2.32 -5.67 2.76
CA VAL A 224 3.21 -5.60 1.59
C VAL A 224 4.17 -4.40 1.71
N ASN A 225 3.65 -3.23 2.13
CA ASN A 225 4.46 -2.05 2.38
C ASN A 225 5.46 -2.25 3.52
N LEU A 226 5.05 -2.88 4.63
CA LEU A 226 5.95 -3.20 5.75
C LEU A 226 7.06 -4.17 5.33
N ALA A 227 6.74 -5.15 4.49
CA ALA A 227 7.70 -6.10 3.96
C ALA A 227 8.65 -5.48 2.92
N GLY A 228 8.33 -4.30 2.39
CA GLY A 228 9.14 -3.61 1.37
C GLY A 228 9.06 -4.29 0.00
N LEU A 229 7.91 -4.85 -0.33
CA LEU A 229 7.69 -5.59 -1.57
C LEU A 229 7.05 -4.70 -2.63
N PRO A 230 7.39 -4.88 -3.90
CA PRO A 230 6.67 -4.26 -5.00
C PRO A 230 5.30 -4.90 -5.17
N GLY A 231 4.32 -4.12 -5.60
CA GLY A 231 2.98 -4.60 -5.86
C GLY A 231 2.28 -3.78 -6.93
N ILE A 232 1.35 -4.42 -7.62
CA ILE A 232 0.49 -3.78 -8.60
C ILE A 232 -0.96 -4.21 -8.33
N THR A 233 -1.90 -3.29 -8.46
CA THR A 233 -3.32 -3.61 -8.37
C THR A 233 -3.94 -3.62 -9.76
N VAL A 234 -4.60 -4.71 -10.11
CA VAL A 234 -5.33 -4.86 -11.37
C VAL A 234 -6.82 -5.04 -11.10
N PRO A 235 -7.73 -4.48 -11.93
CA PRO A 235 -9.15 -4.76 -11.82
C PRO A 235 -9.43 -6.23 -12.10
N CYS A 236 -10.19 -6.90 -11.23
CA CYS A 236 -10.59 -8.30 -11.40
C CYS A 236 -12.11 -8.51 -11.50
N GLY A 237 -12.90 -7.48 -11.28
CA GLY A 237 -14.36 -7.53 -11.36
C GLY A 237 -15.02 -6.19 -11.04
N MET A 238 -16.33 -6.23 -10.94
CA MET A 238 -17.16 -5.10 -10.49
C MET A 238 -18.19 -5.63 -9.49
N ASP A 239 -18.59 -4.78 -8.54
CA ASP A 239 -19.69 -5.08 -7.65
C ASP A 239 -21.05 -4.88 -8.34
N ASP A 240 -22.14 -5.16 -7.63
CA ASP A 240 -23.52 -4.98 -8.11
C ASP A 240 -23.89 -3.52 -8.44
N LYS A 241 -23.11 -2.55 -7.93
CA LYS A 241 -23.26 -1.10 -8.20
C LYS A 241 -22.39 -0.65 -9.37
N GLY A 242 -21.61 -1.53 -9.96
CA GLY A 242 -20.68 -1.23 -11.05
C GLY A 242 -19.39 -0.55 -10.61
N LEU A 243 -19.00 -0.68 -9.33
CA LEU A 243 -17.73 -0.19 -8.82
C LEU A 243 -16.63 -1.24 -9.04
N PRO A 244 -15.41 -0.83 -9.45
CA PRO A 244 -14.34 -1.78 -9.74
C PRO A 244 -13.80 -2.43 -8.47
N ILE A 245 -13.50 -3.73 -8.56
CA ILE A 245 -12.82 -4.54 -7.55
C ILE A 245 -11.37 -4.69 -7.98
N GLY A 246 -10.44 -4.32 -7.09
CA GLY A 246 -9.00 -4.43 -7.32
C GLY A 246 -8.41 -5.67 -6.68
N MET A 247 -7.50 -6.32 -7.38
CA MET A 247 -6.70 -7.44 -6.91
C MET A 247 -5.22 -7.04 -6.94
N PRO A 248 -4.58 -6.81 -5.79
CA PRO A 248 -3.14 -6.65 -5.70
C PRO A 248 -2.40 -7.94 -6.03
N VAL A 249 -1.32 -7.76 -6.73
CA VAL A 249 -0.32 -8.78 -7.00
C VAL A 249 1.00 -8.28 -6.46
N SER A 250 1.60 -9.01 -5.53
CA SER A 250 2.89 -8.68 -4.93
C SER A 250 3.96 -9.64 -5.42
N TYR A 251 5.19 -9.13 -5.58
CA TYR A 251 6.35 -9.84 -6.11
C TYR A 251 7.57 -9.66 -5.20
N THR A 252 8.58 -10.53 -5.35
CA THR A 252 9.87 -10.39 -4.64
C THR A 252 10.71 -9.22 -5.12
N HIS A 253 10.65 -8.94 -6.42
CA HIS A 253 11.43 -7.90 -7.10
C HIS A 253 10.55 -7.26 -8.17
N LEU A 254 10.88 -6.02 -8.56
CA LEU A 254 10.36 -5.46 -9.79
C LEU A 254 10.88 -6.32 -10.96
N ARG A 255 10.17 -7.41 -11.22
CA ARG A 255 10.34 -8.11 -12.50
C ARG A 255 9.50 -7.36 -13.51
N ALA A 256 10.19 -6.87 -14.52
CA ALA A 256 9.53 -6.43 -15.73
C ALA A 256 8.83 -7.62 -16.38
#